data_6cfd3ebdeba4daa63f96af055cde2885
#
_entry.id   6cfd3ebdeba4daa63f96af055cde2885
#
_cell.length_a   1.000
_cell.length_b   1.000
_cell.length_c   1.000
_cell.angle_alpha   90.00
_cell.angle_beta   90.00
_cell.angle_gamma   90.00
#
_symmetry.space_group_name_H-M   'P 1'
#
loop_
_entity.id
_entity.type
_entity.pdbx_description
1 polymer ?
#
loop_
_entity_poly.entity_id
_entity_poly.type
_entity_poly.pdbx_seq_one_letter_code
_entity_poly.pdbx_strand_id
1 'polypeptide(L)'
;MLFATNYEVAASNGSCTSINSAIFTISQRLPQPTIFNITNNGPICIGSTATFTINATPNSQVDYSVDGNPVQTVAINSSGIGVVNVAGVTASTTINTISIFDGICSSNIALNSTVSLFADTTISLVSPASTENQTRCAGVTIDPIQYQVTGTATGVTVTGLPIGVTHNYNASTGLLTISGAVNNGGVYNYFITTSGGCNPQAAESGSITITPRPTLTYTVTNTVCDGSTLDFVLSSNLPNTTFSWSATVSNISGSYSTTTNGDETNINQIATLTNPENVGTITMIIIPRANGCDGIPSNP
;
A
#
# COMPACT_ATOMS: atom_id res chain seq x y z
N MET A 1 33.75 50.17 -10.83
CA MET A 1 34.25 50.44 -12.19
C MET A 1 35.66 50.93 -12.08
N LEU A 2 36.70 50.14 -12.41
CA LEU A 2 38.10 50.58 -12.46
C LEU A 2 38.38 51.00 -13.86
N PHE A 3 38.76 52.25 -14.02
CA PHE A 3 39.13 52.79 -15.34
C PHE A 3 40.52 52.27 -15.73
N ALA A 4 40.71 51.96 -16.98
CA ALA A 4 42.07 51.73 -17.52
C ALA A 4 42.95 52.95 -17.25
N THR A 5 44.05 52.73 -16.54
CA THR A 5 44.98 53.79 -16.21
C THR A 5 46.23 53.54 -16.99
N ASN A 6 46.62 54.54 -17.84
CA ASN A 6 47.87 54.48 -18.52
C ASN A 6 48.97 55.03 -17.58
N TYR A 7 50.01 54.27 -17.40
CA TYR A 7 51.19 54.71 -16.68
C TYR A 7 52.29 54.98 -17.65
N GLU A 8 52.90 56.21 -17.56
CA GLU A 8 54.01 56.62 -18.33
C GLU A 8 55.27 56.54 -17.49
N VAL A 9 56.25 55.83 -17.95
CA VAL A 9 57.54 55.70 -17.27
C VAL A 9 58.63 56.36 -18.08
N ALA A 10 59.26 57.38 -17.52
CA ALA A 10 60.40 58.07 -18.11
C ALA A 10 61.66 57.81 -17.27
N ALA A 11 62.76 57.52 -17.89
CA ALA A 11 64.06 57.44 -17.25
C ALA A 11 64.68 58.83 -17.04
N SER A 12 65.22 59.11 -15.84
CA SER A 12 65.88 60.38 -15.50
C SER A 12 67.18 60.09 -14.76
N ASN A 13 68.24 60.84 -15.12
CA ASN A 13 69.53 60.79 -14.44
C ASN A 13 69.80 62.04 -13.55
N GLY A 14 68.74 62.74 -13.20
CA GLY A 14 68.82 63.98 -12.38
C GLY A 14 68.96 65.27 -13.19
N SER A 15 69.50 65.19 -14.37
CA SER A 15 69.69 66.33 -15.23
C SER A 15 68.97 66.29 -16.56
N CYS A 16 68.69 65.11 -17.01
CA CYS A 16 67.95 64.86 -18.27
C CYS A 16 66.89 63.74 -18.05
N THR A 17 65.67 63.93 -18.58
CA THR A 17 64.63 62.95 -18.65
C THR A 17 64.55 62.45 -20.09
N SER A 18 64.34 61.12 -20.27
CA SER A 18 64.18 60.57 -21.61
C SER A 18 62.93 61.13 -22.27
N ILE A 19 62.98 61.35 -23.56
CA ILE A 19 61.81 61.75 -24.35
C ILE A 19 60.91 60.54 -24.74
N ASN A 20 61.40 59.32 -24.54
CA ASN A 20 60.68 58.12 -24.84
C ASN A 20 60.13 57.56 -23.55
N SER A 21 58.81 57.59 -23.39
CA SER A 21 58.07 56.91 -22.34
C SER A 21 57.56 55.59 -22.86
N ALA A 22 57.59 54.57 -21.97
CA ALA A 22 56.86 53.32 -22.21
C ALA A 22 55.48 53.46 -21.61
N ILE A 23 54.47 53.35 -22.44
CA ILE A 23 53.05 53.33 -21.96
C ILE A 23 52.72 51.92 -21.64
N PHE A 24 52.39 51.65 -20.33
CA PHE A 24 51.83 50.42 -19.86
C PHE A 24 50.33 50.62 -19.66
N THR A 25 49.52 49.94 -20.47
CA THR A 25 48.09 49.96 -20.32
C THR A 25 47.72 48.80 -19.41
N ILE A 26 47.18 49.07 -18.21
CA ILE A 26 46.56 48.07 -17.39
C ILE A 26 45.10 47.93 -17.85
N SER A 27 44.78 46.83 -18.49
CA SER A 27 43.41 46.50 -18.89
C SER A 27 42.49 46.46 -17.69
N GLN A 28 41.26 46.84 -17.90
CA GLN A 28 40.22 46.78 -16.89
C GLN A 28 40.16 45.34 -16.32
N ARG A 29 40.12 45.22 -14.99
CA ARG A 29 39.90 43.92 -14.33
C ARG A 29 38.50 43.43 -14.68
N LEU A 30 38.40 42.30 -15.37
CA LEU A 30 37.15 41.65 -15.65
C LEU A 30 36.50 41.18 -14.32
N PRO A 31 35.18 41.19 -14.21
CA PRO A 31 34.51 40.61 -13.06
C PRO A 31 34.89 39.14 -12.97
N GLN A 32 35.11 38.66 -11.77
CA GLN A 32 35.39 37.24 -11.55
C GLN A 32 34.17 36.41 -11.93
N PRO A 33 34.35 35.23 -12.57
CA PRO A 33 33.26 34.33 -12.85
C PRO A 33 32.66 33.80 -11.55
N THR A 34 31.34 33.54 -11.56
CA THR A 34 30.61 33.10 -10.37
C THR A 34 29.61 31.99 -10.70
N ILE A 35 29.34 31.13 -9.72
CA ILE A 35 28.27 30.14 -9.75
C ILE A 35 27.10 30.72 -8.94
N PHE A 36 25.94 30.88 -9.57
CA PHE A 36 24.76 31.49 -8.96
C PHE A 36 23.99 30.53 -8.09
N ASN A 37 23.72 29.33 -8.62
CA ASN A 37 23.06 28.27 -7.90
C ASN A 37 23.25 26.88 -8.57
N ILE A 38 22.87 25.82 -7.85
CA ILE A 38 22.75 24.47 -8.37
C ILE A 38 21.35 23.98 -8.00
N THR A 39 20.58 23.56 -9.01
CA THR A 39 19.30 22.89 -8.82
C THR A 39 19.42 21.42 -9.20
N ASN A 40 18.51 20.58 -8.72
CA ASN A 40 18.49 19.15 -9.03
C ASN A 40 17.06 18.64 -9.25
N ASN A 41 16.96 17.41 -9.75
CA ASN A 41 15.69 16.74 -10.06
C ASN A 41 15.19 15.81 -8.92
N GLY A 42 15.78 15.87 -7.74
CA GLY A 42 15.38 15.01 -6.62
C GLY A 42 14.09 15.44 -5.93
N PRO A 43 13.44 14.51 -5.20
CA PRO A 43 13.85 13.11 -5.05
C PRO A 43 13.56 12.26 -6.28
N ILE A 44 14.35 11.18 -6.51
CA ILE A 44 14.24 10.26 -7.64
C ILE A 44 14.12 8.80 -7.19
N CYS A 45 13.69 7.92 -8.09
CA CYS A 45 13.69 6.48 -7.82
C CYS A 45 15.10 5.89 -7.87
N ILE A 46 15.36 4.86 -7.07
CA ILE A 46 16.59 4.07 -7.16
C ILE A 46 16.82 3.58 -8.61
N GLY A 47 18.06 3.64 -9.07
CA GLY A 47 18.45 3.28 -10.44
C GLY A 47 18.18 4.38 -11.48
N SER A 48 17.51 5.47 -11.12
CA SER A 48 17.28 6.62 -12.01
C SER A 48 18.52 7.48 -12.18
N THR A 49 18.44 8.48 -13.06
CA THR A 49 19.52 9.45 -13.29
C THR A 49 19.31 10.69 -12.44
N ALA A 50 20.28 11.01 -11.59
CA ALA A 50 20.36 12.30 -10.92
C ALA A 50 20.85 13.34 -11.92
N THR A 51 20.13 14.46 -12.02
CA THR A 51 20.47 15.57 -12.88
C THR A 51 20.69 16.82 -12.05
N PHE A 52 21.87 17.43 -12.18
CA PHE A 52 22.21 18.70 -11.55
C PHE A 52 22.32 19.76 -12.62
N THR A 53 21.65 20.88 -12.43
CA THR A 53 21.71 22.06 -13.30
C THR A 53 22.46 23.18 -12.59
N ILE A 54 23.62 23.54 -13.13
CA ILE A 54 24.48 24.58 -12.58
C ILE A 54 24.21 25.88 -13.39
N ASN A 55 23.80 26.91 -12.68
CA ASN A 55 23.68 28.24 -13.24
C ASN A 55 24.91 29.06 -12.86
N ALA A 56 25.66 29.53 -13.86
CA ALA A 56 26.94 30.21 -13.65
C ALA A 56 27.21 31.24 -14.75
N THR A 57 28.33 31.90 -14.66
CA THR A 57 28.81 32.83 -15.70
C THR A 57 28.84 32.15 -17.07
N PRO A 58 28.18 32.72 -18.10
CA PRO A 58 28.13 32.12 -19.44
C PRO A 58 29.52 31.85 -20.04
N ASN A 59 29.63 30.80 -20.85
CA ASN A 59 30.85 30.37 -21.55
C ASN A 59 32.05 30.08 -20.62
N SER A 60 31.81 29.70 -19.38
CA SER A 60 32.79 29.26 -18.39
C SER A 60 32.86 27.75 -18.27
N GLN A 61 33.79 27.26 -17.46
CA GLN A 61 33.93 25.86 -17.07
C GLN A 61 33.86 25.79 -15.54
N VAL A 62 33.16 24.79 -15.02
CA VAL A 62 33.04 24.52 -13.57
C VAL A 62 33.68 23.18 -13.25
N ASP A 63 34.64 23.20 -12.33
CA ASP A 63 35.21 22.01 -11.76
C ASP A 63 34.34 21.57 -10.57
N TYR A 64 34.01 20.27 -10.53
CA TYR A 64 33.16 19.68 -9.53
C TYR A 64 33.59 18.26 -9.18
N SER A 65 33.10 17.75 -8.07
CA SER A 65 33.17 16.35 -7.70
C SER A 65 31.76 15.83 -7.37
N VAL A 66 31.53 14.53 -7.56
CA VAL A 66 30.31 13.85 -7.16
C VAL A 66 30.68 12.80 -6.11
N ASP A 67 30.05 12.85 -4.93
CA ASP A 67 30.26 11.92 -3.81
C ASP A 67 31.75 11.72 -3.42
N GLY A 68 32.56 12.79 -3.56
CA GLY A 68 33.98 12.73 -3.26
C GLY A 68 34.85 12.02 -4.32
N ASN A 69 34.29 11.63 -5.46
CA ASN A 69 35.02 11.06 -6.60
C ASN A 69 35.99 12.10 -7.21
N PRO A 70 36.93 11.69 -8.09
CA PRO A 70 37.84 12.59 -8.77
C PRO A 70 37.13 13.77 -9.44
N VAL A 71 37.82 14.89 -9.42
CA VAL A 71 37.33 16.14 -10.01
C VAL A 71 37.04 15.98 -11.50
N GLN A 72 35.91 16.50 -11.92
CA GLN A 72 35.45 16.57 -13.31
C GLN A 72 35.16 18.02 -13.67
N THR A 73 35.02 18.30 -14.96
CA THR A 73 34.72 19.63 -15.48
C THR A 73 33.45 19.59 -16.32
N VAL A 74 32.57 20.59 -16.12
CA VAL A 74 31.40 20.80 -16.98
C VAL A 74 31.48 22.17 -17.64
N ALA A 75 31.18 22.24 -18.95
CA ALA A 75 31.10 23.48 -19.69
C ALA A 75 29.74 24.16 -19.42
N ILE A 76 29.80 25.46 -19.17
CA ILE A 76 28.63 26.34 -19.05
C ILE A 76 28.36 26.97 -20.42
N ASN A 77 27.17 26.78 -20.95
CA ASN A 77 26.77 27.27 -22.26
C ASN A 77 26.62 28.81 -22.28
N SER A 78 26.32 29.36 -23.46
CA SER A 78 26.10 30.81 -23.64
C SER A 78 24.89 31.37 -22.88
N SER A 79 23.99 30.53 -22.42
CA SER A 79 22.85 30.92 -21.56
C SER A 79 23.17 30.80 -20.06
N GLY A 80 24.41 30.43 -19.69
CA GLY A 80 24.82 30.30 -18.30
C GLY A 80 24.45 28.98 -17.65
N ILE A 81 24.18 27.91 -18.43
CA ILE A 81 23.70 26.63 -17.93
C ILE A 81 24.69 25.50 -18.23
N GLY A 82 25.06 24.73 -17.20
CA GLY A 82 25.76 23.46 -17.29
C GLY A 82 24.91 22.33 -16.68
N VAL A 83 24.96 21.14 -17.27
CA VAL A 83 24.19 19.97 -16.78
C VAL A 83 25.13 18.82 -16.51
N VAL A 84 25.00 18.24 -15.32
CA VAL A 84 25.71 17.04 -14.90
C VAL A 84 24.69 15.93 -14.63
N ASN A 85 24.88 14.78 -15.29
CA ASN A 85 24.03 13.60 -15.13
C ASN A 85 24.83 12.46 -14.50
N VAL A 86 24.26 11.86 -13.45
CA VAL A 86 24.79 10.68 -12.78
C VAL A 86 23.77 9.56 -12.92
N ALA A 87 24.05 8.58 -13.78
CA ALA A 87 23.14 7.50 -14.08
C ALA A 87 23.20 6.38 -13.03
N GLY A 88 22.08 5.67 -12.84
CA GLY A 88 22.02 4.46 -12.01
C GLY A 88 22.23 4.71 -10.51
N VAL A 89 21.70 5.80 -9.99
CA VAL A 89 21.90 6.23 -8.59
C VAL A 89 21.24 5.24 -7.63
N THR A 90 22.02 4.67 -6.71
CA THR A 90 21.55 3.70 -5.70
C THR A 90 21.55 4.24 -4.27
N ALA A 91 22.07 5.44 -4.06
CA ALA A 91 22.07 6.16 -2.78
C ALA A 91 21.93 7.67 -3.05
N SER A 92 21.70 8.47 -2.01
CA SER A 92 21.71 9.93 -2.14
C SER A 92 23.05 10.38 -2.74
N THR A 93 22.99 11.23 -3.77
CA THR A 93 24.15 11.66 -4.55
C THR A 93 24.32 13.16 -4.43
N THR A 94 25.53 13.61 -4.11
CA THR A 94 25.85 15.04 -3.89
C THR A 94 26.90 15.50 -4.87
N ILE A 95 26.60 16.60 -5.57
CA ILE A 95 27.58 17.37 -6.34
C ILE A 95 28.17 18.46 -5.45
N ASN A 96 29.50 18.65 -5.53
CA ASN A 96 30.23 19.74 -4.90
C ASN A 96 31.02 20.47 -5.95
N THR A 97 30.76 21.76 -6.13
CA THR A 97 31.61 22.61 -7.00
C THR A 97 32.88 23.02 -6.29
N ILE A 98 33.95 23.21 -7.03
CA ILE A 98 35.28 23.50 -6.54
C ILE A 98 35.73 24.86 -7.05
N SER A 99 35.71 25.06 -8.37
CA SER A 99 36.16 26.29 -9.02
C SER A 99 35.37 26.58 -10.30
N ILE A 100 35.41 27.80 -10.74
CA ILE A 100 34.91 28.24 -12.05
C ILE A 100 35.97 29.04 -12.78
N PHE A 101 36.11 28.84 -14.11
CA PHE A 101 37.05 29.49 -14.97
C PHE A 101 36.38 29.95 -16.25
N ASP A 102 36.57 31.24 -16.65
CA ASP A 102 35.94 31.82 -17.82
C ASP A 102 36.89 31.97 -19.02
N GLY A 103 38.07 31.35 -18.96
CA GLY A 103 39.11 31.46 -19.96
C GLY A 103 40.17 32.49 -19.59
N ILE A 104 39.91 33.38 -18.63
CA ILE A 104 40.83 34.47 -18.21
C ILE A 104 40.98 34.46 -16.68
N CYS A 105 39.87 34.42 -15.94
CA CYS A 105 39.85 34.52 -14.50
C CYS A 105 39.27 33.22 -13.90
N SER A 106 39.72 32.88 -12.70
CA SER A 106 39.17 31.75 -11.90
C SER A 106 38.68 32.26 -10.56
N SER A 107 37.66 31.56 -10.03
CA SER A 107 37.13 31.75 -8.67
C SER A 107 36.93 30.39 -8.01
N ASN A 108 37.30 30.25 -6.74
CA ASN A 108 36.96 29.09 -5.94
C ASN A 108 35.59 29.33 -5.30
N ILE A 109 34.56 28.55 -5.71
CA ILE A 109 33.19 28.67 -5.22
C ILE A 109 32.71 27.26 -4.87
N ALA A 110 32.54 27.01 -3.58
CA ALA A 110 32.06 25.76 -3.05
C ALA A 110 30.55 25.86 -2.81
N LEU A 111 29.74 25.32 -3.71
CA LEU A 111 28.32 25.07 -3.56
C LEU A 111 28.09 23.57 -3.64
N ASN A 112 27.04 23.11 -2.99
CA ASN A 112 26.62 21.71 -3.09
C ASN A 112 25.12 21.59 -3.38
N SER A 113 24.74 20.45 -3.92
CA SER A 113 23.34 20.09 -4.12
C SER A 113 23.24 18.57 -4.02
N THR A 114 22.21 18.07 -3.32
CA THR A 114 22.00 16.65 -3.09
C THR A 114 20.69 16.18 -3.71
N VAL A 115 20.77 15.17 -4.55
CA VAL A 115 19.62 14.39 -5.01
C VAL A 115 19.39 13.29 -3.99
N SER A 116 18.23 13.30 -3.34
CA SER A 116 17.78 12.22 -2.47
C SER A 116 16.99 11.16 -3.24
N LEU A 117 16.87 9.96 -2.68
CA LEU A 117 16.00 8.92 -3.21
C LEU A 117 14.63 8.97 -2.52
N PHE A 118 13.61 8.58 -3.25
CA PHE A 118 12.33 8.25 -2.65
C PHE A 118 12.49 7.05 -1.70
N ALA A 119 11.70 7.03 -0.64
CA ALA A 119 11.59 5.85 0.20
C ALA A 119 10.99 4.67 -0.58
N ASP A 120 11.45 3.47 -0.27
CA ASP A 120 10.93 2.24 -0.87
C ASP A 120 9.42 2.10 -0.60
N THR A 121 8.71 1.57 -1.59
CA THR A 121 7.31 1.21 -1.42
C THR A 121 7.21 -0.02 -0.55
N THR A 122 6.42 0.06 0.53
CA THR A 122 6.12 -1.09 1.39
C THR A 122 4.62 -1.26 1.56
N ILE A 123 4.22 -2.50 1.85
CA ILE A 123 2.87 -2.84 2.28
C ILE A 123 2.98 -3.74 3.51
N SER A 124 2.16 -3.50 4.52
CA SER A 124 2.18 -4.25 5.77
C SER A 124 0.79 -4.38 6.36
N LEU A 125 0.46 -5.57 6.91
CA LEU A 125 -0.79 -5.82 7.61
C LEU A 125 -0.86 -4.96 8.88
N VAL A 126 -1.97 -4.23 9.09
CA VAL A 126 -2.22 -3.41 10.28
C VAL A 126 -3.45 -3.85 11.07
N SER A 127 -4.32 -4.70 10.47
CA SER A 127 -5.35 -5.42 11.21
C SER A 127 -4.74 -6.61 11.98
N PRO A 128 -5.47 -7.24 12.93
CA PRO A 128 -4.99 -8.44 13.63
C PRO A 128 -4.51 -9.52 12.65
N ALA A 129 -3.41 -10.20 12.95
CA ALA A 129 -2.81 -11.22 12.07
C ALA A 129 -3.79 -12.35 11.67
N SER A 130 -4.79 -12.64 12.52
CA SER A 130 -5.85 -13.62 12.23
C SER A 130 -6.78 -13.22 11.08
N THR A 131 -6.76 -11.95 10.64
CA THR A 131 -7.61 -11.48 9.54
C THR A 131 -7.05 -11.81 8.16
N GLU A 132 -5.73 -11.92 8.04
CA GLU A 132 -5.04 -12.21 6.77
C GLU A 132 -5.43 -13.58 6.21
N ASN A 133 -5.50 -14.58 7.10
CA ASN A 133 -5.93 -15.93 6.77
C ASN A 133 -7.08 -16.32 7.69
N GLN A 134 -8.31 -16.06 7.27
CA GLN A 134 -9.49 -16.23 8.11
C GLN A 134 -10.47 -17.25 7.56
N THR A 135 -11.23 -17.89 8.49
CA THR A 135 -12.31 -18.81 8.15
C THR A 135 -13.63 -18.24 8.66
N ARG A 136 -14.66 -18.21 7.80
CA ARG A 136 -16.00 -17.72 8.11
C ARG A 136 -17.08 -18.65 7.56
N CYS A 137 -18.24 -18.64 8.18
CA CYS A 137 -19.41 -19.33 7.63
C CYS A 137 -20.00 -18.52 6.46
N ALA A 138 -20.55 -19.23 5.49
CA ALA A 138 -21.24 -18.59 4.36
C ALA A 138 -22.31 -17.60 4.84
N GLY A 139 -22.37 -16.41 4.23
CA GLY A 139 -23.28 -15.33 4.58
C GLY A 139 -22.87 -14.50 5.80
N VAL A 140 -21.75 -14.82 6.46
CA VAL A 140 -21.18 -13.98 7.52
C VAL A 140 -20.16 -13.02 6.91
N THR A 141 -20.14 -11.78 7.40
CA THR A 141 -19.10 -10.81 7.02
C THR A 141 -17.72 -11.27 7.48
N ILE A 142 -16.73 -11.10 6.64
CA ILE A 142 -15.33 -11.30 7.04
C ILE A 142 -14.90 -10.21 8.02
N ASP A 143 -13.92 -10.50 8.88
CA ASP A 143 -13.26 -9.45 9.64
C ASP A 143 -12.50 -8.55 8.64
N PRO A 144 -12.61 -7.23 8.75
CA PRO A 144 -11.92 -6.33 7.84
C PRO A 144 -10.40 -6.57 7.85
N ILE A 145 -9.85 -6.80 6.66
CA ILE A 145 -8.40 -6.95 6.47
C ILE A 145 -7.86 -5.59 6.09
N GLN A 146 -6.88 -5.09 6.84
CA GLN A 146 -6.33 -3.76 6.59
C GLN A 146 -4.82 -3.84 6.41
N TYR A 147 -4.34 -3.19 5.33
CA TYR A 147 -2.92 -3.03 5.05
C TYR A 147 -2.56 -1.56 4.96
N GLN A 148 -1.40 -1.20 5.48
CA GLN A 148 -0.79 0.12 5.32
C GLN A 148 0.21 0.07 4.17
N VAL A 149 0.02 0.93 3.19
CA VAL A 149 0.96 1.17 2.08
C VAL A 149 1.73 2.45 2.35
N THR A 150 3.04 2.43 2.17
CA THR A 150 3.92 3.59 2.33
C THR A 150 4.83 3.74 1.11
N GLY A 151 5.65 4.79 1.10
CA GLY A 151 6.54 5.10 -0.02
C GLY A 151 5.84 5.87 -1.14
N THR A 152 6.14 5.54 -2.39
CA THR A 152 5.70 6.30 -3.56
C THR A 152 4.51 5.71 -4.30
N ALA A 153 3.94 4.60 -3.83
CA ALA A 153 2.77 3.99 -4.47
C ALA A 153 1.59 4.97 -4.51
N THR A 154 0.94 5.04 -5.66
CA THR A 154 -0.26 5.87 -5.87
C THR A 154 -1.54 5.06 -5.90
N GLY A 155 -1.44 3.73 -5.90
CA GLY A 155 -2.58 2.82 -5.94
C GLY A 155 -2.20 1.40 -5.52
N VAL A 156 -3.23 0.54 -5.49
CA VAL A 156 -3.11 -0.90 -5.27
C VAL A 156 -4.00 -1.66 -6.24
N THR A 157 -3.59 -2.86 -6.59
CA THR A 157 -4.42 -3.84 -7.30
C THR A 157 -4.63 -5.03 -6.38
N VAL A 158 -5.89 -5.44 -6.21
CA VAL A 158 -6.25 -6.63 -5.44
C VAL A 158 -6.95 -7.61 -6.37
N THR A 159 -6.46 -8.85 -6.43
CA THR A 159 -7.02 -9.93 -7.25
C THR A 159 -7.37 -11.14 -6.38
N GLY A 160 -8.20 -12.05 -6.88
CA GLY A 160 -8.56 -13.30 -6.19
C GLY A 160 -9.62 -13.16 -5.10
N LEU A 161 -10.21 -11.97 -4.91
CA LEU A 161 -11.31 -11.80 -3.96
C LEU A 161 -12.57 -12.54 -4.43
N PRO A 162 -13.32 -13.21 -3.51
CA PRO A 162 -14.58 -13.84 -3.83
C PRO A 162 -15.68 -12.81 -4.10
N ILE A 163 -16.71 -13.23 -4.83
CA ILE A 163 -17.91 -12.40 -5.03
C ILE A 163 -18.53 -12.03 -3.68
N GLY A 164 -18.80 -10.74 -3.47
CA GLY A 164 -19.32 -10.18 -2.24
C GLY A 164 -18.27 -9.60 -1.31
N VAL A 165 -16.97 -9.79 -1.61
CA VAL A 165 -15.86 -9.08 -0.94
C VAL A 165 -15.29 -8.04 -1.89
N THR A 166 -15.10 -6.84 -1.38
CA THR A 166 -14.56 -5.69 -2.11
C THR A 166 -13.37 -5.10 -1.37
N HIS A 167 -12.61 -4.27 -2.05
CA HIS A 167 -11.54 -3.51 -1.44
C HIS A 167 -11.71 -2.01 -1.68
N ASN A 168 -11.17 -1.22 -0.77
CA ASN A 168 -11.08 0.23 -0.88
C ASN A 168 -9.67 0.66 -0.47
N TYR A 169 -9.03 1.47 -1.31
CA TYR A 169 -7.73 2.08 -1.04
C TYR A 169 -7.86 3.60 -0.91
N ASN A 170 -7.46 4.12 0.24
CA ASN A 170 -7.40 5.57 0.47
C ASN A 170 -5.96 6.05 0.23
N ALA A 171 -5.72 6.68 -0.91
CA ALA A 171 -4.40 7.16 -1.30
C ALA A 171 -3.84 8.26 -0.37
N SER A 172 -4.71 9.03 0.31
CA SER A 172 -4.27 10.09 1.24
C SER A 172 -3.70 9.54 2.54
N THR A 173 -4.20 8.38 2.99
CA THR A 173 -3.74 7.73 4.22
C THR A 173 -2.88 6.50 3.95
N GLY A 174 -2.83 6.01 2.71
CA GLY A 174 -2.19 4.76 2.34
C GLY A 174 -2.90 3.51 2.87
N LEU A 175 -4.14 3.63 3.38
CA LEU A 175 -4.87 2.51 3.96
C LEU A 175 -5.66 1.75 2.90
N LEU A 176 -5.38 0.45 2.76
CA LEU A 176 -6.19 -0.51 2.02
C LEU A 176 -7.08 -1.27 3.01
N THR A 177 -8.39 -1.36 2.73
CA THR A 177 -9.34 -2.16 3.49
C THR A 177 -10.05 -3.14 2.57
N ILE A 178 -10.08 -4.42 2.95
CA ILE A 178 -10.82 -5.51 2.27
C ILE A 178 -11.94 -5.94 3.21
N SER A 179 -13.19 -5.97 2.75
CA SER A 179 -14.36 -6.31 3.56
C SER A 179 -15.51 -6.82 2.71
N GLY A 180 -16.49 -7.45 3.36
CA GLY A 180 -17.69 -7.96 2.69
C GLY A 180 -18.17 -9.28 3.27
N ALA A 181 -19.08 -9.95 2.55
CA ALA A 181 -19.60 -11.27 2.93
C ALA A 181 -19.67 -12.18 1.70
N VAL A 182 -19.42 -13.47 1.90
CA VAL A 182 -19.40 -14.48 0.84
C VAL A 182 -20.43 -15.56 1.15
N ASN A 183 -21.28 -15.88 0.17
CA ASN A 183 -22.31 -16.91 0.32
C ASN A 183 -21.86 -18.31 -0.14
N ASN A 184 -20.87 -18.37 -1.03
CA ASN A 184 -20.40 -19.62 -1.61
C ASN A 184 -19.22 -20.15 -0.80
N GLY A 185 -19.30 -21.44 -0.41
CA GLY A 185 -18.19 -22.13 0.25
C GLY A 185 -16.98 -22.28 -0.68
N GLY A 186 -15.78 -22.21 -0.10
CA GLY A 186 -14.53 -22.37 -0.86
C GLY A 186 -13.35 -21.70 -0.18
N VAL A 187 -12.16 -21.89 -0.76
CA VAL A 187 -10.93 -21.20 -0.35
C VAL A 187 -10.59 -20.19 -1.45
N TYR A 188 -10.43 -18.94 -1.07
CA TYR A 188 -10.15 -17.82 -1.95
C TYR A 188 -8.82 -17.18 -1.56
N ASN A 189 -7.80 -17.37 -2.39
CA ASN A 189 -6.51 -16.73 -2.20
C ASN A 189 -6.52 -15.37 -2.89
N TYR A 190 -6.22 -14.31 -2.15
CA TYR A 190 -6.10 -12.97 -2.70
C TYR A 190 -4.65 -12.52 -2.77
N PHE A 191 -4.35 -11.67 -3.74
CA PHE A 191 -3.05 -11.07 -3.95
C PHE A 191 -3.21 -9.55 -4.05
N ILE A 192 -2.30 -8.85 -3.39
CA ILE A 192 -2.24 -7.39 -3.39
C ILE A 192 -0.91 -7.00 -4.02
N THR A 193 -0.94 -6.05 -4.94
CA THR A 193 0.26 -5.45 -5.52
C THR A 193 0.09 -3.94 -5.53
N THR A 194 1.09 -3.22 -5.08
CA THR A 194 1.11 -1.76 -5.18
C THR A 194 1.28 -1.33 -6.64
N SER A 195 0.80 -0.16 -7.00
CA SER A 195 0.90 0.40 -8.35
C SER A 195 1.27 1.87 -8.33
N GLY A 196 1.92 2.32 -9.42
CA GLY A 196 2.49 3.67 -9.51
C GLY A 196 3.74 3.83 -8.63
N GLY A 197 4.40 5.00 -8.76
CA GLY A 197 5.63 5.27 -8.02
C GLY A 197 6.86 4.50 -8.49
N CYS A 198 7.82 4.33 -7.59
CA CYS A 198 9.08 3.67 -7.88
C CYS A 198 8.97 2.14 -7.88
N ASN A 199 9.79 1.47 -8.69
CA ASN A 199 9.98 0.01 -8.66
C ASN A 199 11.11 -0.36 -7.67
N PRO A 200 11.07 -1.57 -7.05
CA PRO A 200 10.07 -2.64 -7.23
C PRO A 200 8.73 -2.33 -6.53
N GLN A 201 7.65 -2.91 -7.06
CA GLN A 201 6.33 -2.87 -6.42
C GLN A 201 6.33 -3.78 -5.19
N ALA A 202 5.67 -3.35 -4.11
CA ALA A 202 5.44 -4.19 -2.94
C ALA A 202 4.20 -5.08 -3.15
N ALA A 203 4.23 -6.29 -2.59
CA ALA A 203 3.15 -7.26 -2.74
C ALA A 203 2.90 -8.02 -1.43
N GLU A 204 1.64 -8.40 -1.20
CA GLU A 204 1.18 -9.24 -0.10
C GLU A 204 0.10 -10.19 -0.58
N SER A 205 -0.19 -11.22 0.20
CA SER A 205 -1.21 -12.22 -0.10
C SER A 205 -1.84 -12.79 1.17
N GLY A 206 -3.03 -13.34 1.03
CA GLY A 206 -3.70 -14.03 2.12
C GLY A 206 -4.81 -14.92 1.60
N SER A 207 -5.61 -15.48 2.52
CA SER A 207 -6.69 -16.41 2.17
C SER A 207 -7.96 -16.16 2.99
N ILE A 208 -9.11 -16.34 2.33
CA ILE A 208 -10.44 -16.32 2.94
C ILE A 208 -11.08 -17.68 2.70
N THR A 209 -11.25 -18.45 3.76
CA THR A 209 -11.92 -19.74 3.71
C THR A 209 -13.38 -19.60 4.14
N ILE A 210 -14.31 -19.98 3.28
CA ILE A 210 -15.74 -19.94 3.56
C ILE A 210 -16.27 -21.35 3.74
N THR A 211 -16.75 -21.64 4.95
CA THR A 211 -17.39 -22.89 5.29
C THR A 211 -18.85 -22.85 4.90
N PRO A 212 -19.34 -23.79 4.07
CA PRO A 212 -20.75 -23.88 3.74
C PRO A 212 -21.60 -24.09 4.98
N ARG A 213 -22.81 -23.52 4.99
CA ARG A 213 -23.81 -23.82 6.02
C ARG A 213 -24.61 -25.06 5.64
N PRO A 214 -24.93 -25.94 6.59
CA PRO A 214 -25.83 -27.02 6.32
C PRO A 214 -27.25 -26.50 6.05
N THR A 215 -27.95 -27.17 5.14
CA THR A 215 -29.38 -26.94 4.89
C THR A 215 -30.18 -28.07 5.55
N LEU A 216 -31.28 -27.72 6.21
CA LEU A 216 -32.19 -28.69 6.79
C LEU A 216 -33.15 -29.21 5.74
N THR A 217 -33.29 -30.51 5.64
CA THR A 217 -34.44 -31.20 5.05
C THR A 217 -35.06 -32.17 6.08
N TYR A 218 -36.36 -32.25 6.07
CA TYR A 218 -37.04 -33.13 7.02
C TYR A 218 -38.31 -33.77 6.43
N THR A 219 -38.66 -34.92 6.97
CA THR A 219 -39.99 -35.49 6.78
C THR A 219 -40.66 -35.68 8.15
N VAL A 220 -41.95 -35.43 8.21
CA VAL A 220 -42.72 -35.55 9.45
C VAL A 220 -44.09 -36.13 9.14
N THR A 221 -44.63 -36.97 10.05
CA THR A 221 -46.02 -37.37 10.02
C THR A 221 -46.86 -36.24 10.58
N ASN A 222 -47.58 -35.51 9.71
CA ASN A 222 -48.26 -34.25 10.06
C ASN A 222 -49.47 -34.40 10.97
N THR A 223 -50.07 -35.58 11.01
CA THR A 223 -51.25 -35.88 11.87
C THR A 223 -51.17 -37.28 12.40
N VAL A 224 -51.36 -37.42 13.69
CA VAL A 224 -51.38 -38.72 14.38
C VAL A 224 -52.54 -38.79 15.34
N CYS A 225 -52.93 -40.01 15.74
CA CYS A 225 -53.92 -40.19 16.77
C CYS A 225 -53.34 -39.90 18.18
N ASP A 226 -54.20 -39.58 19.11
CA ASP A 226 -53.84 -39.41 20.52
C ASP A 226 -53.03 -40.62 21.04
N GLY A 227 -51.95 -40.40 21.75
CA GLY A 227 -51.05 -41.43 22.28
C GLY A 227 -50.12 -42.07 21.21
N SER A 228 -50.15 -41.61 19.93
CA SER A 228 -49.28 -42.12 18.87
C SER A 228 -47.96 -41.39 18.82
N THR A 229 -46.97 -42.02 18.18
CA THR A 229 -45.64 -41.41 17.99
C THR A 229 -45.63 -40.48 16.77
N LEU A 230 -45.10 -39.29 16.98
CA LEU A 230 -44.70 -38.36 15.92
C LEU A 230 -43.22 -38.60 15.57
N ASP A 231 -42.98 -38.95 14.32
CA ASP A 231 -41.62 -39.20 13.83
C ASP A 231 -41.15 -38.02 12.95
N PHE A 232 -40.06 -37.40 13.34
CA PHE A 232 -39.34 -36.44 12.54
C PHE A 232 -38.04 -37.05 12.05
N VAL A 233 -37.87 -37.20 10.76
CA VAL A 233 -36.61 -37.65 10.14
C VAL A 233 -35.90 -36.46 9.59
N LEU A 234 -34.72 -36.16 10.12
CA LEU A 234 -33.90 -35.00 9.77
C LEU A 234 -32.78 -35.43 8.83
N SER A 235 -32.50 -34.59 7.85
CA SER A 235 -31.37 -34.78 6.95
C SER A 235 -30.76 -33.43 6.52
N SER A 236 -29.56 -33.47 5.96
CA SER A 236 -28.85 -32.30 5.52
C SER A 236 -28.05 -32.58 4.26
N ASN A 237 -27.73 -31.51 3.51
CA ASN A 237 -26.86 -31.56 2.33
C ASN A 237 -25.37 -31.77 2.68
N LEU A 238 -24.97 -31.62 3.95
CA LEU A 238 -23.61 -31.82 4.42
C LEU A 238 -23.48 -33.06 5.29
N PRO A 239 -22.43 -33.88 5.13
CA PRO A 239 -22.17 -35.03 5.98
C PRO A 239 -21.85 -34.57 7.42
N ASN A 240 -22.06 -35.49 8.38
CA ASN A 240 -21.78 -35.24 9.80
C ASN A 240 -22.48 -33.98 10.38
N THR A 241 -23.66 -33.66 9.83
CA THR A 241 -24.50 -32.59 10.37
C THR A 241 -25.16 -33.07 11.65
N THR A 242 -25.00 -32.30 12.71
CA THR A 242 -25.74 -32.47 13.96
C THR A 242 -26.96 -31.54 13.97
N PHE A 243 -27.99 -31.88 14.75
CA PHE A 243 -29.22 -31.12 14.85
C PHE A 243 -29.46 -30.71 16.29
N SER A 244 -29.72 -29.43 16.53
CA SER A 244 -30.29 -28.97 17.79
C SER A 244 -31.72 -28.51 17.55
N TRP A 245 -32.59 -28.71 18.49
CA TRP A 245 -34.00 -28.35 18.33
C TRP A 245 -34.66 -27.90 19.65
N SER A 246 -35.69 -27.10 19.55
CA SER A 246 -36.57 -26.71 20.61
C SER A 246 -38.02 -26.92 20.17
N ALA A 247 -38.89 -27.27 21.11
CA ALA A 247 -40.31 -27.48 20.82
C ALA A 247 -41.18 -26.59 21.71
N THR A 248 -42.25 -26.05 21.14
CA THR A 248 -43.37 -25.47 21.86
C THR A 248 -44.62 -26.28 21.59
N VAL A 249 -45.40 -26.54 22.62
CA VAL A 249 -46.59 -27.41 22.54
C VAL A 249 -47.83 -26.65 22.98
N SER A 250 -48.96 -26.99 22.37
CA SER A 250 -50.30 -26.56 22.77
C SER A 250 -51.22 -27.75 22.83
N ASN A 251 -51.95 -27.90 23.93
CA ASN A 251 -52.87 -29.03 24.22
C ASN A 251 -52.20 -30.43 24.11
N ILE A 252 -50.89 -30.51 24.36
CA ILE A 252 -50.12 -31.75 24.39
C ILE A 252 -49.52 -31.90 25.78
N SER A 253 -49.68 -33.07 26.42
CA SER A 253 -49.04 -33.44 27.67
C SER A 253 -47.70 -34.13 27.43
N GLY A 254 -46.74 -33.90 28.33
CA GLY A 254 -45.40 -34.50 28.28
C GLY A 254 -44.27 -33.43 28.25
N SER A 255 -43.08 -33.90 28.63
CA SER A 255 -41.87 -33.06 28.55
C SER A 255 -41.20 -33.30 27.20
N TYR A 256 -41.30 -32.32 26.32
CA TYR A 256 -40.54 -32.32 25.10
C TYR A 256 -39.19 -31.73 25.41
N SER A 257 -38.14 -32.53 25.34
CA SER A 257 -36.79 -32.12 25.65
C SER A 257 -36.40 -30.93 24.76
N THR A 258 -35.93 -29.88 25.40
CA THR A 258 -35.61 -28.60 24.70
C THR A 258 -34.20 -28.56 24.15
N THR A 259 -33.39 -29.61 24.30
CA THR A 259 -32.03 -29.64 23.73
C THR A 259 -31.51 -31.08 23.73
N THR A 260 -31.37 -31.66 22.55
CA THR A 260 -30.36 -32.71 22.34
C THR A 260 -29.30 -32.19 21.42
N ASN A 261 -28.10 -32.00 21.94
CA ASN A 261 -26.89 -31.90 21.14
C ASN A 261 -26.49 -33.33 20.78
N GLY A 262 -27.03 -33.87 19.68
CA GLY A 262 -26.77 -35.25 19.30
C GLY A 262 -26.85 -35.44 17.79
N ASP A 263 -26.22 -36.49 17.30
CA ASP A 263 -26.31 -36.99 15.93
C ASP A 263 -27.69 -37.60 15.63
N GLU A 264 -28.73 -37.26 16.41
CA GLU A 264 -30.06 -37.81 16.26
C GLU A 264 -30.71 -37.27 14.98
N THR A 265 -30.76 -38.13 13.98
CA THR A 265 -31.49 -37.87 12.74
C THR A 265 -32.97 -38.15 12.85
N ASN A 266 -33.41 -38.80 13.96
CA ASN A 266 -34.81 -39.17 14.22
C ASN A 266 -35.26 -38.63 15.59
N ILE A 267 -36.28 -37.80 15.59
CA ILE A 267 -36.93 -37.31 16.81
C ILE A 267 -38.28 -38.00 16.92
N ASN A 268 -38.38 -38.91 17.87
CA ASN A 268 -39.61 -39.69 18.15
C ASN A 268 -40.27 -39.14 19.41
N GLN A 269 -41.46 -38.57 19.27
CA GLN A 269 -42.22 -38.01 20.39
C GLN A 269 -43.61 -38.59 20.45
N ILE A 270 -44.03 -39.00 21.63
CA ILE A 270 -45.42 -39.47 21.85
C ILE A 270 -46.31 -38.25 22.10
N ALA A 271 -47.31 -38.07 21.29
CA ALA A 271 -48.26 -36.96 21.39
C ALA A 271 -49.49 -37.43 22.14
N THR A 272 -49.64 -37.00 23.41
CA THR A 272 -50.86 -37.30 24.24
C THR A 272 -51.59 -35.98 24.49
N LEU A 273 -52.86 -35.93 24.16
CA LEU A 273 -53.68 -34.74 24.38
C LEU A 273 -53.92 -34.45 25.86
N THR A 274 -53.86 -33.19 26.26
CA THR A 274 -54.25 -32.72 27.57
C THR A 274 -55.76 -32.60 27.67
N ASN A 275 -56.44 -32.20 26.60
CA ASN A 275 -57.90 -32.21 26.44
C ASN A 275 -58.23 -32.90 25.11
N PRO A 276 -58.91 -34.07 25.13
CA PRO A 276 -59.21 -34.87 23.96
C PRO A 276 -60.20 -34.19 22.96
N GLU A 277 -60.95 -33.20 23.44
CA GLU A 277 -61.91 -32.44 22.59
C GLU A 277 -61.25 -31.42 21.69
N ASN A 278 -59.95 -31.13 21.90
CA ASN A 278 -59.21 -30.10 21.16
C ASN A 278 -58.00 -30.70 20.41
N VAL A 279 -57.65 -30.07 19.30
CA VAL A 279 -56.43 -30.42 18.54
C VAL A 279 -55.19 -30.01 19.36
N GLY A 280 -54.21 -30.92 19.45
CA GLY A 280 -52.87 -30.61 19.96
C GLY A 280 -51.92 -30.22 18.86
N THR A 281 -50.97 -29.34 19.16
CA THR A 281 -49.93 -28.92 18.20
C THR A 281 -48.56 -28.95 18.84
N ILE A 282 -47.54 -29.34 18.06
CA ILE A 282 -46.12 -29.25 18.41
C ILE A 282 -45.46 -28.45 17.32
N THR A 283 -44.83 -27.32 17.70
CA THR A 283 -44.02 -26.48 16.81
C THR A 283 -42.56 -26.63 17.15
N MET A 284 -41.74 -27.03 16.19
CA MET A 284 -40.32 -27.29 16.39
C MET A 284 -39.47 -26.27 15.61
N ILE A 285 -38.44 -25.73 16.26
CA ILE A 285 -37.38 -24.95 15.64
C ILE A 285 -36.13 -25.84 15.65
N ILE A 286 -35.64 -26.20 14.47
CA ILE A 286 -34.50 -27.11 14.27
C ILE A 286 -33.38 -26.35 13.62
N ILE A 287 -32.18 -26.46 14.18
CA ILE A 287 -30.95 -25.80 13.68
C ILE A 287 -29.94 -26.90 13.32
N PRO A 288 -29.65 -27.10 12.04
CA PRO A 288 -28.57 -27.99 11.61
C PRO A 288 -27.21 -27.33 11.83
N ARG A 289 -26.19 -28.10 12.22
CA ARG A 289 -24.82 -27.63 12.45
C ARG A 289 -23.81 -28.57 11.81
N ALA A 290 -22.90 -28.04 10.98
CA ALA A 290 -21.79 -28.78 10.38
C ALA A 290 -20.55 -27.94 10.29
N ASN A 291 -19.36 -28.52 10.47
CA ASN A 291 -18.06 -27.85 10.32
C ASN A 291 -17.95 -26.53 11.10
N GLY A 292 -18.58 -26.43 12.27
CA GLY A 292 -18.59 -25.25 13.12
C GLY A 292 -19.59 -24.16 12.69
N CYS A 293 -20.37 -24.37 11.62
CA CYS A 293 -21.36 -23.43 11.13
C CYS A 293 -22.79 -23.89 11.37
N ASP A 294 -23.62 -23.00 11.88
CA ASP A 294 -25.05 -23.21 12.00
C ASP A 294 -25.74 -22.92 10.66
N GLY A 295 -26.66 -23.81 10.28
CA GLY A 295 -27.59 -23.58 9.18
C GLY A 295 -28.67 -22.55 9.53
N ILE A 296 -29.56 -22.30 8.57
CA ILE A 296 -30.75 -21.48 8.83
C ILE A 296 -31.73 -22.32 9.63
N PRO A 297 -32.25 -21.80 10.77
CA PRO A 297 -33.30 -22.49 11.54
C PRO A 297 -34.53 -22.81 10.68
N SER A 298 -35.20 -23.90 10.95
CA SER A 298 -36.52 -24.17 10.37
C SER A 298 -37.46 -23.01 10.68
N ASN A 299 -38.24 -22.60 9.68
CA ASN A 299 -39.35 -21.69 9.95
C ASN A 299 -40.47 -22.51 10.59
N PRO A 300 -41.02 -22.12 11.76
CA PRO A 300 -42.10 -22.84 12.45
C PRO A 300 -43.37 -22.86 11.65
#